data_1251f307fac24462abc870a1185af979
#
_entry.id   1251f307fac24462abc870a1185af979
#
_cell.length_a   1.000
_cell.length_b   1.000
_cell.length_c   1.000
_cell.angle_alpha   90.00
_cell.angle_beta   90.00
_cell.angle_gamma   90.00
#
_symmetry.space_group_name_H-M   'P 1'
#
loop_
_entity.id
_entity.type
_entity.pdbx_description
1 polymer ?
#
loop_
_entity_poly.entity_id
_entity_poly.type
_entity_poly.pdbx_seq_one_letter_code
_entity_poly.pdbx_strand_id
1 'polypeptide(L)'
;MYRLIKQEGAARRGEFTTVHGTVQTPAFMNVATAGAIKGAVSAYDLKDLHCQVQLCNTYHLHLRPGDETVKKLGGIRTFTGWDGPVLTDSGGFQVFSLAKLRNIKEEGVTFASHIDGRRIFMGPEESMRIQSNLGSTIAMAFDECVENPAAYEYAKASCARTARWLERCKQEMARLNSREDAVNPHQLLFGINQGCTFEDLRIEHMKRIADMDLDGYAIGGLAVGEPTQEMYRIIEAVQPHMPKEKIRYLMGVGTPANILEGVRRGVDLFDCVMPSRNARHGHAFTWEGCRNLMNKKYELDEAPLDEDCQCPVCQKFTRAYIHHLFKAGEMLAMRLTVMHNLYFYNHLMEEIRQALDEGRYESFCQEHVEALGRRI
;
A
#
# COMPACT_ATOMS: atom_id res chain seq x y z
N MET A 1 5.54 -12.50 12.48
CA MET A 1 6.91 -12.18 12.94
C MET A 1 7.80 -11.95 11.72
N TYR A 2 8.61 -10.87 11.74
CA TYR A 2 9.56 -10.57 10.66
C TYR A 2 10.91 -11.26 10.92
N ARG A 3 11.47 -11.88 9.89
CA ARG A 3 12.80 -12.51 9.92
C ARG A 3 13.65 -11.94 8.78
N LEU A 4 14.70 -11.21 9.11
CA LEU A 4 15.70 -10.76 8.15
C LEU A 4 16.55 -11.96 7.70
N ILE A 5 16.67 -12.19 6.39
CA ILE A 5 17.44 -13.28 5.78
C ILE A 5 18.78 -12.75 5.30
N LYS A 6 18.77 -11.63 4.55
CA LYS A 6 19.96 -11.04 3.96
C LYS A 6 19.82 -9.52 3.91
N GLN A 7 20.94 -8.83 3.90
CA GLN A 7 21.00 -7.37 3.79
C GLN A 7 22.14 -6.98 2.83
N GLU A 8 21.88 -6.01 1.96
CA GLU A 8 22.86 -5.39 1.08
C GLU A 8 22.74 -3.87 1.20
N GLY A 9 23.75 -3.23 1.81
CA GLY A 9 23.59 -1.83 2.25
C GLY A 9 22.45 -1.67 3.24
N ALA A 10 21.46 -0.82 2.93
CA ALA A 10 20.24 -0.72 3.70
C ALA A 10 19.11 -1.65 3.20
N ALA A 11 19.22 -2.16 1.97
CA ALA A 11 18.21 -3.04 1.36
C ALA A 11 18.12 -4.38 2.10
N ARG A 12 16.89 -4.86 2.30
CA ARG A 12 16.58 -5.97 3.19
C ARG A 12 15.83 -7.08 2.46
N ARG A 13 16.30 -8.31 2.55
CA ARG A 13 15.60 -9.54 2.14
C ARG A 13 15.10 -10.25 3.38
N GLY A 14 13.80 -10.47 3.50
CA GLY A 14 13.22 -11.09 4.70
C GLY A 14 11.96 -11.89 4.42
N GLU A 15 11.41 -12.42 5.50
CA GLU A 15 10.12 -13.11 5.56
C GLU A 15 9.27 -12.52 6.66
N PHE A 16 8.00 -12.31 6.36
CA PHE A 16 7.02 -11.86 7.34
C PHE A 16 5.92 -12.91 7.50
N THR A 17 6.00 -13.67 8.58
CA THR A 17 5.04 -14.73 8.90
C THR A 17 3.86 -14.18 9.67
N THR A 18 2.67 -14.48 9.17
CA THR A 18 1.37 -14.13 9.75
C THR A 18 0.53 -15.40 9.94
N VAL A 19 -0.62 -15.29 10.61
CA VAL A 19 -1.58 -16.39 10.74
C VAL A 19 -2.24 -16.79 9.41
N HIS A 20 -2.11 -15.96 8.37
CA HIS A 20 -2.70 -16.17 7.06
C HIS A 20 -1.67 -16.45 5.95
N GLY A 21 -0.45 -16.77 6.34
CA GLY A 21 0.64 -17.11 5.42
C GLY A 21 1.89 -16.27 5.62
N THR A 22 2.96 -16.64 4.93
CA THR A 22 4.25 -15.97 4.97
C THR A 22 4.44 -15.12 3.72
N VAL A 23 4.79 -13.87 3.92
CA VAL A 23 5.10 -12.89 2.86
C VAL A 23 6.60 -12.81 2.68
N GLN A 24 7.06 -13.05 1.46
CA GLN A 24 8.46 -12.84 1.07
C GLN A 24 8.69 -11.35 0.81
N THR A 25 9.64 -10.75 1.52
CA THR A 25 9.92 -9.31 1.38
C THR A 25 11.26 -9.05 0.69
N PRO A 26 11.38 -7.92 -0.06
CA PRO A 26 10.37 -6.88 -0.28
C PRO A 26 9.13 -7.36 -1.04
N ALA A 27 7.96 -6.73 -0.77
CA ALA A 27 6.71 -7.09 -1.41
C ALA A 27 5.83 -5.85 -1.73
N PHE A 28 5.02 -5.97 -2.78
CA PHE A 28 4.01 -4.98 -3.15
C PHE A 28 2.62 -5.48 -2.77
N MET A 29 1.85 -4.66 -2.06
CA MET A 29 0.47 -4.96 -1.67
C MET A 29 -0.50 -4.43 -2.72
N ASN A 30 -1.25 -5.33 -3.36
CA ASN A 30 -2.19 -4.96 -4.39
C ASN A 30 -3.46 -4.33 -3.79
N VAL A 31 -3.79 -3.09 -4.20
CA VAL A 31 -4.84 -2.29 -3.57
C VAL A 31 -6.23 -2.70 -4.07
N ALA A 32 -6.95 -3.43 -3.24
CA ALA A 32 -8.33 -3.87 -3.42
C ALA A 32 -9.29 -3.02 -2.59
N THR A 33 -9.42 -1.75 -2.92
CA THR A 33 -10.10 -0.68 -2.15
C THR A 33 -11.36 -1.14 -1.39
N ALA A 34 -12.30 -1.77 -2.08
CA ALA A 34 -13.56 -2.27 -1.51
C ALA A 34 -13.67 -3.81 -1.59
N GLY A 35 -12.57 -4.52 -1.36
CA GLY A 35 -12.48 -5.98 -1.48
C GLY A 35 -12.31 -6.47 -2.92
N ALA A 36 -12.13 -5.58 -3.89
CA ALA A 36 -11.83 -5.89 -5.27
C ALA A 36 -10.94 -4.82 -5.89
N ILE A 37 -10.10 -5.20 -6.84
CA ILE A 37 -9.25 -4.23 -7.55
C ILE A 37 -10.05 -3.57 -8.67
N LYS A 38 -10.04 -2.24 -8.69
CA LYS A 38 -10.69 -1.46 -9.76
C LYS A 38 -10.08 -1.82 -11.12
N GLY A 39 -10.94 -2.26 -12.04
CA GLY A 39 -10.54 -2.82 -13.32
C GLY A 39 -10.97 -4.29 -13.45
N ALA A 40 -11.92 -4.71 -12.59
CA ALA A 40 -12.55 -6.02 -12.61
C ALA A 40 -11.58 -7.20 -12.39
N VAL A 41 -10.60 -7.03 -11.48
CA VAL A 41 -9.69 -8.09 -11.04
C VAL A 41 -10.13 -8.59 -9.68
N SER A 42 -10.40 -9.88 -9.57
CA SER A 42 -10.86 -10.58 -8.38
C SER A 42 -9.71 -11.22 -7.59
N ALA A 43 -10.02 -11.72 -6.40
CA ALA A 43 -9.08 -12.52 -5.61
C ALA A 43 -8.60 -13.78 -6.36
N TYR A 44 -9.46 -14.37 -7.22
CA TYR A 44 -9.09 -15.51 -8.04
C TYR A 44 -7.98 -15.16 -9.05
N ASP A 45 -8.12 -14.03 -9.74
CA ASP A 45 -7.10 -13.56 -10.70
C ASP A 45 -5.75 -13.28 -10.02
N LEU A 46 -5.78 -12.78 -8.79
CA LEU A 46 -4.57 -12.37 -8.06
C LEU A 46 -3.58 -13.50 -7.78
N LYS A 47 -4.05 -14.74 -7.75
CA LYS A 47 -3.15 -15.92 -7.62
C LYS A 47 -2.25 -16.04 -8.85
N ASP A 48 -2.83 -15.92 -10.05
CA ASP A 48 -2.09 -15.98 -11.31
C ASP A 48 -1.19 -14.75 -11.54
N LEU A 49 -1.42 -13.68 -10.76
CA LEU A 49 -0.65 -12.45 -10.79
C LEU A 49 0.42 -12.39 -9.67
N HIS A 50 0.69 -13.49 -8.97
CA HIS A 50 1.71 -13.62 -7.93
C HIS A 50 1.53 -12.66 -6.74
N CYS A 51 0.29 -12.25 -6.45
CA CYS A 51 -0.03 -11.39 -5.32
C CYS A 51 0.20 -12.14 -4.01
N GLN A 52 0.95 -11.56 -3.08
CA GLN A 52 1.15 -12.13 -1.75
C GLN A 52 0.26 -11.49 -0.68
N VAL A 53 -0.05 -10.20 -0.83
CA VAL A 53 -0.82 -9.43 0.15
C VAL A 53 -1.79 -8.50 -0.57
N GLN A 54 -3.04 -8.48 -0.13
CA GLN A 54 -4.00 -7.44 -0.51
C GLN A 54 -4.02 -6.29 0.49
N LEU A 55 -4.26 -5.08 0.02
CA LEU A 55 -4.63 -3.94 0.85
C LEU A 55 -6.08 -3.56 0.59
N CYS A 56 -6.90 -3.47 1.66
CA CYS A 56 -8.28 -3.00 1.59
C CYS A 56 -8.46 -1.70 2.40
N ASN A 57 -9.38 -0.83 1.96
CA ASN A 57 -9.58 0.44 2.63
C ASN A 57 -10.69 0.37 3.68
N THR A 58 -10.34 0.61 4.92
CA THR A 58 -11.21 0.62 6.10
C THR A 58 -12.40 1.57 5.91
N TYR A 59 -12.16 2.80 5.49
CA TYR A 59 -13.20 3.79 5.26
C TYR A 59 -14.23 3.35 4.22
N HIS A 60 -13.78 2.85 3.07
CA HIS A 60 -14.69 2.44 2.00
C HIS A 60 -15.54 1.24 2.40
N LEU A 61 -14.95 0.26 3.07
CA LEU A 61 -15.66 -0.94 3.53
C LEU A 61 -16.61 -0.65 4.70
N HIS A 62 -16.26 0.29 5.58
CA HIS A 62 -17.17 0.77 6.63
C HIS A 62 -18.40 1.45 6.05
N LEU A 63 -18.24 2.27 5.00
CA LEU A 63 -19.39 2.92 4.36
C LEU A 63 -20.25 1.95 3.56
N ARG A 64 -19.62 1.00 2.87
CA ARG A 64 -20.32 0.04 2.01
C ARG A 64 -19.48 -1.23 1.80
N PRO A 65 -19.94 -2.40 2.19
CA PRO A 65 -21.31 -2.71 2.66
C PRO A 65 -21.55 -2.44 4.15
N GLY A 66 -20.54 -1.99 4.89
CA GLY A 66 -20.51 -1.87 6.34
C GLY A 66 -19.68 -2.99 6.97
N ASP A 67 -18.80 -2.63 7.92
CA ASP A 67 -17.90 -3.58 8.59
C ASP A 67 -18.65 -4.67 9.38
N GLU A 68 -19.80 -4.34 9.99
CA GLU A 68 -20.66 -5.31 10.66
C GLU A 68 -21.23 -6.36 9.68
N THR A 69 -21.52 -5.96 8.44
CA THR A 69 -21.95 -6.90 7.40
C THR A 69 -20.83 -7.84 7.04
N VAL A 70 -19.61 -7.32 6.84
CA VAL A 70 -18.42 -8.12 6.53
C VAL A 70 -18.10 -9.08 7.68
N LYS A 71 -18.21 -8.63 8.95
CA LYS A 71 -18.05 -9.48 10.13
C LYS A 71 -19.01 -10.68 10.11
N LYS A 72 -20.30 -10.43 9.88
CA LYS A 72 -21.34 -11.48 9.83
C LYS A 72 -21.10 -12.50 8.71
N LEU A 73 -20.39 -12.10 7.65
CA LEU A 73 -20.02 -12.95 6.52
C LEU A 73 -18.61 -13.59 6.67
N GLY A 74 -18.04 -13.58 7.88
CA GLY A 74 -16.78 -14.26 8.19
C GLY A 74 -15.52 -13.44 7.93
N GLY A 75 -15.64 -12.11 7.81
CA GLY A 75 -14.53 -11.18 7.59
C GLY A 75 -14.14 -11.01 6.13
N ILE A 76 -13.22 -10.07 5.88
CA ILE A 76 -12.88 -9.61 4.52
C ILE A 76 -12.31 -10.74 3.65
N ARG A 77 -11.54 -11.66 4.20
CA ARG A 77 -10.94 -12.78 3.47
C ARG A 77 -12.03 -13.72 2.93
N THR A 78 -12.94 -14.16 3.80
CA THR A 78 -14.08 -15.00 3.41
C THR A 78 -15.01 -14.26 2.44
N PHE A 79 -15.30 -13.00 2.74
CA PHE A 79 -16.18 -12.15 1.91
C PHE A 79 -15.68 -11.97 0.49
N THR A 80 -14.35 -11.87 0.29
CA THR A 80 -13.73 -11.65 -1.03
C THR A 80 -13.24 -12.93 -1.71
N GLY A 81 -13.17 -14.06 -0.98
CA GLY A 81 -12.57 -15.30 -1.46
C GLY A 81 -11.04 -15.24 -1.55
N TRP A 82 -10.39 -14.33 -0.82
CA TRP A 82 -8.94 -14.25 -0.73
C TRP A 82 -8.42 -15.04 0.47
N ASP A 83 -7.49 -15.94 0.27
CA ASP A 83 -6.92 -16.83 1.31
C ASP A 83 -5.58 -16.34 1.90
N GLY A 84 -4.94 -15.37 1.28
CA GLY A 84 -3.69 -14.75 1.77
C GLY A 84 -3.88 -13.65 2.81
N PRO A 85 -2.77 -13.04 3.27
CA PRO A 85 -2.80 -11.88 4.16
C PRO A 85 -3.52 -10.67 3.55
N VAL A 86 -4.24 -9.93 4.41
CA VAL A 86 -4.86 -8.65 4.07
C VAL A 86 -4.39 -7.59 5.06
N LEU A 87 -3.93 -6.46 4.54
CA LEU A 87 -3.73 -5.24 5.33
C LEU A 87 -4.96 -4.34 5.14
N THR A 88 -5.47 -3.78 6.24
CA THR A 88 -6.44 -2.67 6.18
C THR A 88 -5.76 -1.38 6.59
N ASP A 89 -5.97 -0.31 5.80
CA ASP A 89 -5.49 1.02 6.17
C ASP A 89 -6.23 1.57 7.39
N SER A 90 -5.75 2.67 7.97
CA SER A 90 -6.37 3.29 9.14
C SER A 90 -7.74 3.93 8.86
N GLY A 91 -8.05 4.22 7.58
CA GLY A 91 -9.13 5.09 7.17
C GLY A 91 -8.80 6.59 7.30
N GLY A 92 -7.72 6.94 7.99
CA GLY A 92 -7.32 8.33 8.24
C GLY A 92 -7.06 9.13 6.96
N PHE A 93 -6.29 8.60 6.03
CA PHE A 93 -5.98 9.31 4.78
C PHE A 93 -7.23 9.66 3.98
N GLN A 94 -8.22 8.78 3.88
CA GLN A 94 -9.48 9.03 3.17
C GLN A 94 -10.31 10.10 3.88
N VAL A 95 -10.32 10.10 5.21
CA VAL A 95 -10.93 11.16 6.02
C VAL A 95 -10.27 12.50 5.74
N PHE A 96 -8.93 12.53 5.61
CA PHE A 96 -8.19 13.77 5.35
C PHE A 96 -8.28 14.21 3.88
N SER A 97 -8.28 13.31 2.92
CA SER A 97 -8.27 13.62 1.50
C SER A 97 -9.64 13.90 0.89
N LEU A 98 -10.71 13.24 1.40
CA LEU A 98 -12.06 13.32 0.82
C LEU A 98 -12.99 14.29 1.57
N ALA A 99 -12.71 14.61 2.83
CA ALA A 99 -13.55 15.47 3.63
C ALA A 99 -13.14 16.95 3.53
N LYS A 100 -13.85 17.73 2.75
CA LYS A 100 -13.66 19.19 2.67
C LYS A 100 -13.96 19.93 3.98
N LEU A 101 -14.85 19.37 4.82
CA LEU A 101 -15.22 19.88 6.15
C LEU A 101 -14.91 18.79 7.18
N ARG A 102 -13.76 18.91 7.83
CA ARG A 102 -13.31 18.03 8.91
C ARG A 102 -13.07 18.82 10.19
N ASN A 103 -13.47 18.27 11.30
CA ASN A 103 -13.17 18.81 12.62
C ASN A 103 -12.30 17.79 13.36
N ILE A 104 -11.02 18.11 13.52
CA ILE A 104 -10.02 17.27 14.18
C ILE A 104 -9.95 17.70 15.64
N LYS A 105 -10.13 16.75 16.54
CA LYS A 105 -10.00 16.90 17.98
C LYS A 105 -9.11 15.79 18.54
N GLU A 106 -8.84 15.85 19.84
CA GLU A 106 -8.07 14.80 20.52
C GLU A 106 -8.80 13.45 20.51
N GLU A 107 -10.13 13.47 20.57
CA GLU A 107 -10.95 12.25 20.55
C GLU A 107 -10.92 11.55 19.20
N GLY A 108 -10.84 12.29 18.11
CA GLY A 108 -10.90 11.80 16.74
C GLY A 108 -11.35 12.87 15.75
N VAL A 109 -11.90 12.46 14.61
CA VAL A 109 -12.27 13.32 13.49
C VAL A 109 -13.75 13.13 13.16
N THR A 110 -14.51 14.24 13.11
CA THR A 110 -15.88 14.23 12.56
C THR A 110 -15.86 14.80 11.15
N PHE A 111 -16.47 14.10 10.21
CA PHE A 111 -16.49 14.47 8.79
C PHE A 111 -17.79 14.02 8.12
N ALA A 112 -18.03 14.50 6.88
CA ALA A 112 -19.18 14.10 6.08
C ALA A 112 -18.81 12.97 5.12
N SER A 113 -19.64 11.93 5.06
CA SER A 113 -19.53 10.85 4.08
C SER A 113 -19.63 11.40 2.65
N HIS A 114 -18.72 10.95 1.77
CA HIS A 114 -18.74 11.33 0.35
C HIS A 114 -19.87 10.63 -0.45
N ILE A 115 -20.55 9.65 0.14
CA ILE A 115 -21.64 8.89 -0.51
C ILE A 115 -22.98 9.58 -0.30
N ASP A 116 -23.29 9.95 0.94
CA ASP A 116 -24.63 10.42 1.36
C ASP A 116 -24.62 11.69 2.22
N GLY A 117 -23.42 12.23 2.50
CA GLY A 117 -23.26 13.45 3.30
C GLY A 117 -23.50 13.29 4.80
N ARG A 118 -23.84 12.10 5.30
CA ARG A 118 -24.06 11.89 6.74
C ARG A 118 -22.79 12.17 7.53
N ARG A 119 -22.95 12.68 8.75
CA ARG A 119 -21.82 12.89 9.65
C ARG A 119 -21.36 11.57 10.24
N ILE A 120 -20.05 11.36 10.20
CA ILE A 120 -19.35 10.18 10.72
C ILE A 120 -18.28 10.67 11.66
N PHE A 121 -18.18 10.01 12.81
CA PHE A 121 -17.05 10.13 13.72
C PHE A 121 -16.12 8.93 13.53
N MET A 122 -14.82 9.18 13.48
CA MET A 122 -13.79 8.17 13.44
C MET A 122 -12.62 8.61 14.32
N GLY A 123 -12.29 7.80 15.28
CA GLY A 123 -11.15 7.93 16.15
C GLY A 123 -10.36 6.62 16.23
N PRO A 124 -9.36 6.55 17.09
CA PRO A 124 -8.56 5.34 17.27
C PRO A 124 -9.40 4.09 17.55
N GLU A 125 -10.34 4.16 18.49
CA GLU A 125 -11.16 3.01 18.88
C GLU A 125 -12.12 2.60 17.77
N GLU A 126 -12.74 3.56 17.06
CA GLU A 126 -13.63 3.28 15.93
C GLU A 126 -12.86 2.62 14.78
N SER A 127 -11.68 3.14 14.44
CA SER A 127 -10.84 2.57 13.39
C SER A 127 -10.43 1.13 13.74
N MET A 128 -9.97 0.87 14.96
CA MET A 128 -9.61 -0.48 15.39
C MET A 128 -10.81 -1.42 15.40
N ARG A 129 -11.99 -0.98 15.88
CA ARG A 129 -13.22 -1.77 15.85
C ARG A 129 -13.63 -2.15 14.42
N ILE A 130 -13.57 -1.20 13.50
CA ILE A 130 -13.89 -1.45 12.08
C ILE A 130 -12.94 -2.48 11.50
N GLN A 131 -11.63 -2.32 11.69
CA GLN A 131 -10.62 -3.25 11.18
C GLN A 131 -10.72 -4.64 11.83
N SER A 132 -11.06 -4.71 13.12
CA SER A 132 -11.35 -5.97 13.82
C SER A 132 -12.59 -6.67 13.25
N ASN A 133 -13.66 -5.95 12.94
CA ASN A 133 -14.85 -6.49 12.27
C ASN A 133 -14.54 -6.98 10.84
N LEU A 134 -13.65 -6.28 10.11
CA LEU A 134 -13.15 -6.74 8.83
C LEU A 134 -12.28 -8.00 8.96
N GLY A 135 -11.63 -8.21 10.10
CA GLY A 135 -10.80 -9.37 10.37
C GLY A 135 -9.54 -9.43 9.50
N SER A 136 -8.96 -8.27 9.19
CA SER A 136 -7.70 -8.20 8.43
C SER A 136 -6.55 -8.88 9.18
N THR A 137 -5.49 -9.24 8.45
CA THR A 137 -4.26 -9.79 9.03
C THR A 137 -3.47 -8.72 9.76
N ILE A 138 -3.40 -7.54 9.13
CA ILE A 138 -2.65 -6.38 9.59
C ILE A 138 -3.59 -5.18 9.61
N ALA A 139 -3.68 -4.51 10.75
CA ALA A 139 -4.38 -3.25 10.91
C ALA A 139 -3.38 -2.09 11.02
N MET A 140 -3.68 -0.97 10.37
CA MET A 140 -2.92 0.27 10.54
C MET A 140 -3.51 1.10 11.67
N ALA A 141 -2.66 1.64 12.54
CA ALA A 141 -3.09 2.57 13.57
C ALA A 141 -3.71 3.83 12.96
N PHE A 142 -4.73 4.38 13.63
CA PHE A 142 -5.36 5.64 13.19
C PHE A 142 -4.37 6.79 13.39
N ASP A 143 -4.16 7.59 12.34
CA ASP A 143 -3.16 8.65 12.27
C ASP A 143 -3.71 9.93 11.67
N GLU A 144 -3.00 11.03 11.85
CA GLU A 144 -3.27 12.28 11.16
C GLU A 144 -2.25 12.52 10.06
N CYS A 145 -2.68 12.33 8.80
CA CYS A 145 -1.88 12.70 7.63
C CYS A 145 -2.03 14.20 7.36
N VAL A 146 -0.95 14.95 7.54
CA VAL A 146 -0.92 16.41 7.33
C VAL A 146 -0.58 16.71 5.87
N GLU A 147 -1.20 17.77 5.34
CA GLU A 147 -0.92 18.26 3.98
C GLU A 147 0.54 18.74 3.86
N ASN A 148 1.11 18.60 2.68
CA ASN A 148 2.43 19.15 2.36
C ASN A 148 2.29 20.26 1.30
N PRO A 149 2.82 21.48 1.54
CA PRO A 149 3.55 21.93 2.74
C PRO A 149 2.64 22.21 3.94
N ALA A 150 3.18 22.08 5.14
CA ALA A 150 2.51 22.41 6.40
C ALA A 150 3.37 23.34 7.27
N ALA A 151 2.71 24.08 8.17
CA ALA A 151 3.43 24.83 9.21
C ALA A 151 4.09 23.85 10.21
N TYR A 152 5.33 24.13 10.60
CA TYR A 152 6.12 23.29 11.52
C TYR A 152 5.39 22.97 12.83
N GLU A 153 4.85 24.00 13.49
CA GLU A 153 4.15 23.84 14.77
C GLU A 153 2.87 22.96 14.63
N TYR A 154 2.18 23.06 13.50
CA TYR A 154 1.04 22.19 13.24
C TYR A 154 1.50 20.74 13.02
N ALA A 155 2.54 20.51 12.23
CA ALA A 155 3.10 19.18 12.00
C ALA A 155 3.58 18.56 13.32
N LYS A 156 4.23 19.35 14.20
CA LYS A 156 4.66 18.92 15.53
C LYS A 156 3.48 18.52 16.41
N ALA A 157 2.44 19.33 16.46
CA ALA A 157 1.23 19.02 17.23
C ALA A 157 0.52 17.77 16.70
N SER A 158 0.47 17.58 15.37
CA SER A 158 -0.08 16.41 14.70
C SER A 158 0.70 15.13 15.03
N CYS A 159 2.04 15.17 15.00
CA CYS A 159 2.89 14.04 15.43
C CYS A 159 2.60 13.64 16.88
N ALA A 160 2.49 14.61 17.76
CA ALA A 160 2.18 14.35 19.17
C ALA A 160 0.81 13.72 19.36
N ARG A 161 -0.21 14.15 18.59
CA ARG A 161 -1.56 13.57 18.57
C ARG A 161 -1.55 12.16 18.01
N THR A 162 -0.91 11.94 16.85
CA THR A 162 -0.78 10.63 16.23
C THR A 162 -0.15 9.61 17.18
N ALA A 163 0.87 10.00 17.95
CA ALA A 163 1.48 9.12 18.94
C ALA A 163 0.51 8.76 20.08
N ARG A 164 -0.30 9.70 20.58
CA ARG A 164 -1.33 9.40 21.61
C ARG A 164 -2.45 8.52 21.03
N TRP A 165 -2.85 8.77 19.78
CA TRP A 165 -3.83 7.93 19.07
C TRP A 165 -3.31 6.51 18.87
N LEU A 166 -2.01 6.34 18.57
CA LEU A 166 -1.40 5.02 18.44
C LEU A 166 -1.46 4.23 19.76
N GLU A 167 -1.22 4.88 20.90
CA GLU A 167 -1.35 4.24 22.20
C GLU A 167 -2.77 3.73 22.46
N ARG A 168 -3.79 4.55 22.14
CA ARG A 168 -5.21 4.17 22.21
C ARG A 168 -5.51 3.01 21.24
N CYS A 169 -5.01 3.05 20.00
CA CYS A 169 -5.15 1.96 19.04
C CYS A 169 -4.57 0.64 19.60
N LYS A 170 -3.39 0.69 20.21
CA LYS A 170 -2.75 -0.49 20.80
C LYS A 170 -3.59 -1.10 21.93
N GLN A 171 -4.11 -0.27 22.82
CA GLN A 171 -4.97 -0.71 23.91
C GLN A 171 -6.28 -1.32 23.39
N GLU A 172 -6.93 -0.66 22.44
CA GLU A 172 -8.18 -1.14 21.86
C GLU A 172 -7.98 -2.41 21.03
N MET A 173 -6.87 -2.53 20.27
CA MET A 173 -6.54 -3.76 19.53
C MET A 173 -6.37 -4.96 20.48
N ALA A 174 -5.65 -4.78 21.59
CA ALA A 174 -5.50 -5.85 22.59
C ALA A 174 -6.85 -6.29 23.16
N ARG A 175 -7.73 -5.34 23.46
CA ARG A 175 -9.11 -5.61 23.93
C ARG A 175 -9.96 -6.35 22.88
N LEU A 176 -9.87 -5.94 21.62
CA LEU A 176 -10.64 -6.55 20.52
C LEU A 176 -10.15 -7.96 20.20
N ASN A 177 -8.84 -8.18 20.19
CA ASN A 177 -8.24 -9.49 19.95
C ASN A 177 -8.56 -10.51 21.06
N SER A 178 -8.85 -10.07 22.30
CA SER A 178 -9.24 -10.94 23.41
C SER A 178 -10.72 -11.36 23.41
N ARG A 179 -11.53 -10.85 22.49
CA ARG A 179 -12.96 -11.16 22.42
C ARG A 179 -13.21 -12.53 21.80
N GLU A 180 -14.17 -13.26 22.30
CA GLU A 180 -14.60 -14.56 21.75
C GLU A 180 -15.17 -14.45 20.33
N ASP A 181 -15.77 -13.31 19.97
CA ASP A 181 -16.36 -13.04 18.66
C ASP A 181 -15.40 -12.32 17.69
N ALA A 182 -14.10 -12.25 18.00
CA ALA A 182 -13.10 -11.67 17.11
C ALA A 182 -12.99 -12.50 15.83
N VAL A 183 -13.11 -11.84 14.67
CA VAL A 183 -12.92 -12.51 13.36
C VAL A 183 -11.49 -13.01 13.20
N ASN A 184 -10.53 -12.19 13.63
CA ASN A 184 -9.12 -12.56 13.69
C ASN A 184 -8.52 -12.15 15.05
N PRO A 185 -8.42 -13.08 16.03
CA PRO A 185 -7.86 -12.78 17.35
C PRO A 185 -6.33 -12.55 17.34
N HIS A 186 -5.68 -12.75 16.21
CA HIS A 186 -4.23 -12.56 16.01
C HIS A 186 -3.94 -11.41 15.05
N GLN A 187 -4.84 -10.42 14.98
CA GLN A 187 -4.65 -9.25 14.13
C GLN A 187 -3.43 -8.44 14.60
N LEU A 188 -2.53 -8.14 13.65
CA LEU A 188 -1.29 -7.38 13.90
C LEU A 188 -1.55 -5.88 13.80
N LEU A 189 -0.79 -5.08 14.55
CA LEU A 189 -0.88 -3.61 14.54
C LEU A 189 0.40 -2.97 14.02
N PHE A 190 0.29 -2.14 12.99
CA PHE A 190 1.39 -1.31 12.49
C PHE A 190 1.19 0.15 12.90
N GLY A 191 2.25 0.77 13.43
CA GLY A 191 2.31 2.20 13.70
C GLY A 191 2.75 3.00 12.49
N ILE A 192 2.33 4.27 12.41
CA ILE A 192 2.61 5.15 11.28
C ILE A 192 3.46 6.32 11.73
N ASN A 193 4.66 6.46 11.18
CA ASN A 193 5.51 7.63 11.34
C ASN A 193 4.98 8.79 10.50
N GLN A 194 4.77 9.95 11.14
CA GLN A 194 4.35 11.21 10.53
C GLN A 194 5.38 12.31 10.80
N GLY A 195 5.23 13.50 10.19
CA GLY A 195 6.12 14.65 10.39
C GLY A 195 6.38 15.47 9.12
N CYS A 196 5.55 15.33 8.07
CA CYS A 196 5.74 15.97 6.77
C CYS A 196 7.16 15.73 6.24
N THR A 197 7.85 16.79 5.78
CA THR A 197 9.24 16.78 5.34
C THR A 197 10.22 17.36 6.39
N PHE A 198 9.78 17.48 7.67
CA PHE A 198 10.63 17.95 8.78
C PHE A 198 11.36 16.76 9.39
N GLU A 199 12.67 16.69 9.14
CA GLU A 199 13.52 15.57 9.53
C GLU A 199 13.55 15.33 11.04
N ASP A 200 13.69 16.41 11.82
CA ASP A 200 13.71 16.36 13.29
C ASP A 200 12.40 15.79 13.85
N LEU A 201 11.26 16.24 13.35
CA LEU A 201 9.95 15.72 13.75
C LEU A 201 9.78 14.23 13.37
N ARG A 202 10.24 13.85 12.17
CA ARG A 202 10.22 12.47 11.71
C ARG A 202 11.03 11.54 12.61
N ILE A 203 12.25 11.95 12.97
CA ILE A 203 13.16 11.19 13.83
C ILE A 203 12.58 11.09 15.26
N GLU A 204 12.14 12.21 15.83
CA GLU A 204 11.55 12.23 17.16
C GLU A 204 10.32 11.34 17.25
N HIS A 205 9.42 11.50 16.27
CA HIS A 205 8.20 10.70 16.21
C HIS A 205 8.49 9.21 16.01
N MET A 206 9.48 8.85 15.14
CA MET A 206 9.85 7.45 14.95
C MET A 206 10.37 6.81 16.24
N LYS A 207 11.26 7.48 16.94
CA LYS A 207 11.78 7.01 18.24
C LYS A 207 10.64 6.76 19.23
N ARG A 208 9.73 7.73 19.34
CA ARG A 208 8.59 7.63 20.26
C ARG A 208 7.66 6.44 19.93
N ILE A 209 7.35 6.20 18.68
CA ILE A 209 6.47 5.08 18.31
C ILE A 209 7.21 3.74 18.35
N ALA A 210 8.53 3.70 18.13
CA ALA A 210 9.35 2.50 18.27
C ALA A 210 9.34 1.95 19.70
N ASP A 211 9.34 2.83 20.71
CA ASP A 211 9.25 2.45 22.12
C ASP A 211 7.93 1.74 22.49
N MET A 212 6.93 1.82 21.64
CA MET A 212 5.64 1.13 21.86
C MET A 212 5.66 -0.35 21.48
N ASP A 213 6.72 -0.87 20.87
CA ASP A 213 6.91 -2.27 20.46
C ASP A 213 5.70 -2.85 19.69
N LEU A 214 5.54 -2.42 18.45
CA LEU A 214 4.47 -2.86 17.56
C LEU A 214 4.95 -4.00 16.65
N ASP A 215 4.01 -4.60 15.89
CA ASP A 215 4.33 -5.69 14.94
C ASP A 215 5.07 -5.20 13.68
N GLY A 216 4.89 -3.93 13.32
CA GLY A 216 5.57 -3.28 12.20
C GLY A 216 5.41 -1.77 12.21
N TYR A 217 6.16 -1.10 11.36
CA TYR A 217 6.17 0.36 11.28
C TYR A 217 6.08 0.85 9.85
N ALA A 218 5.23 1.84 9.63
CA ALA A 218 5.08 2.49 8.34
C ALA A 218 5.61 3.92 8.36
N ILE A 219 6.08 4.39 7.20
CA ILE A 219 6.34 5.79 6.92
C ILE A 219 5.16 6.31 6.11
N GLY A 220 4.34 7.15 6.71
CA GLY A 220 3.17 7.77 6.07
C GLY A 220 3.39 9.24 5.75
N GLY A 221 2.42 9.87 5.07
CA GLY A 221 2.44 11.30 4.75
C GLY A 221 3.58 11.74 3.84
N LEU A 222 4.07 10.84 2.99
CA LEU A 222 4.96 11.12 1.86
C LEU A 222 4.24 10.78 0.54
N ALA A 223 4.81 11.16 -0.60
CA ALA A 223 4.18 11.09 -1.93
C ALA A 223 2.84 11.87 -2.00
N VAL A 224 2.75 12.97 -1.27
CA VAL A 224 1.58 13.86 -1.19
C VAL A 224 1.83 15.26 -1.78
N GLY A 225 2.86 15.39 -2.63
CA GLY A 225 3.18 16.62 -3.36
C GLY A 225 4.61 17.12 -3.23
N GLU A 226 5.42 16.54 -2.35
CA GLU A 226 6.85 16.83 -2.26
C GLU A 226 7.62 16.27 -3.45
N PRO A 227 8.78 16.87 -3.80
CA PRO A 227 9.70 16.28 -4.77
C PRO A 227 10.20 14.91 -4.32
N THR A 228 10.40 14.00 -5.26
CA THR A 228 10.86 12.63 -4.99
C THR A 228 12.15 12.59 -4.16
N GLN A 229 13.07 13.51 -4.37
CA GLN A 229 14.32 13.59 -3.59
C GLN A 229 14.08 13.91 -2.11
N GLU A 230 13.07 14.73 -1.81
CA GLU A 230 12.67 15.01 -0.42
C GLU A 230 12.08 13.76 0.25
N MET A 231 11.27 13.00 -0.48
CA MET A 231 10.78 11.71 0.02
C MET A 231 11.95 10.78 0.37
N TYR A 232 12.96 10.65 -0.52
CA TYR A 232 14.13 9.80 -0.27
C TYR A 232 14.95 10.29 0.92
N ARG A 233 15.19 11.60 1.05
CA ARG A 233 15.88 12.20 2.18
C ARG A 233 15.20 11.86 3.53
N ILE A 234 13.88 11.94 3.57
CA ILE A 234 13.12 11.61 4.77
C ILE A 234 13.19 10.11 5.09
N ILE A 235 13.11 9.23 4.10
CA ILE A 235 13.27 7.79 4.32
C ILE A 235 14.66 7.50 4.91
N GLU A 236 15.72 8.09 4.36
CA GLU A 236 17.09 7.95 4.85
C GLU A 236 17.26 8.44 6.29
N ALA A 237 16.62 9.55 6.65
CA ALA A 237 16.65 10.10 8.01
C ALA A 237 15.91 9.20 9.03
N VAL A 238 14.78 8.61 8.65
CA VAL A 238 13.94 7.80 9.55
C VAL A 238 14.46 6.37 9.69
N GLN A 239 14.98 5.80 8.62
CA GLN A 239 15.37 4.39 8.53
C GLN A 239 16.29 3.90 9.66
N PRO A 240 17.33 4.65 10.12
CA PRO A 240 18.20 4.22 11.21
C PRO A 240 17.49 4.08 12.56
N HIS A 241 16.35 4.75 12.73
CA HIS A 241 15.56 4.76 13.95
C HIS A 241 14.41 3.74 13.96
N MET A 242 14.18 3.06 12.82
CA MET A 242 13.21 1.97 12.74
C MET A 242 13.80 0.67 13.32
N PRO A 243 13.06 -0.07 14.17
CA PRO A 243 13.52 -1.34 14.69
C PRO A 243 13.95 -2.32 13.60
N LYS A 244 15.11 -2.96 13.77
CA LYS A 244 15.72 -3.82 12.75
C LYS A 244 14.97 -5.14 12.56
N GLU A 245 14.39 -5.66 13.63
CA GLU A 245 13.63 -6.90 13.70
C GLU A 245 12.15 -6.76 13.31
N LYS A 246 11.74 -5.55 12.95
CA LYS A 246 10.37 -5.26 12.52
C LYS A 246 10.31 -4.96 11.02
N ILE A 247 9.16 -5.26 10.44
CA ILE A 247 8.86 -4.98 9.03
C ILE A 247 8.63 -3.48 8.82
N ARG A 248 9.04 -2.94 7.67
CA ARG A 248 9.02 -1.52 7.32
C ARG A 248 8.20 -1.28 6.08
N TYR A 249 7.22 -0.42 6.18
CA TYR A 249 6.26 -0.15 5.13
C TYR A 249 6.30 1.32 4.69
N LEU A 250 6.43 1.59 3.40
CA LEU A 250 6.31 2.94 2.81
C LEU A 250 4.93 3.06 2.15
N MET A 251 4.07 3.89 2.72
CA MET A 251 2.67 4.00 2.33
C MET A 251 2.48 4.81 1.05
N GLY A 252 1.64 4.29 0.15
CA GLY A 252 1.19 5.01 -1.06
C GLY A 252 2.22 5.15 -2.17
N VAL A 253 3.36 4.48 -2.08
CA VAL A 253 4.48 4.55 -3.04
C VAL A 253 4.64 3.24 -3.81
N GLY A 254 4.78 3.27 -5.08
CA GLY A 254 4.74 4.36 -6.04
C GLY A 254 5.05 3.87 -7.46
N THR A 255 5.85 4.59 -8.21
CA THR A 255 6.36 4.12 -9.49
C THR A 255 7.34 2.96 -9.31
N PRO A 256 7.58 2.12 -10.35
CA PRO A 256 8.60 1.07 -10.26
C PRO A 256 9.99 1.60 -9.86
N ALA A 257 10.40 2.76 -10.36
CA ALA A 257 11.65 3.41 -9.97
C ALA A 257 11.65 3.83 -8.48
N ASN A 258 10.53 4.36 -7.95
CA ASN A 258 10.43 4.69 -6.53
C ASN A 258 10.49 3.45 -5.64
N ILE A 259 9.99 2.31 -6.12
CA ILE A 259 10.08 1.03 -5.40
C ILE A 259 11.54 0.58 -5.29
N LEU A 260 12.30 0.59 -6.41
CA LEU A 260 13.72 0.27 -6.37
C LEU A 260 14.47 1.15 -5.36
N GLU A 261 14.27 2.46 -5.43
CA GLU A 261 14.93 3.41 -4.53
C GLU A 261 14.45 3.28 -3.07
N GLY A 262 13.20 2.90 -2.85
CA GLY A 262 12.67 2.62 -1.52
C GLY A 262 13.28 1.37 -0.90
N VAL A 263 13.40 0.28 -1.65
CA VAL A 263 14.09 -0.94 -1.21
C VAL A 263 15.55 -0.67 -0.90
N ARG A 264 16.25 0.11 -1.76
CA ARG A 264 17.63 0.54 -1.54
C ARG A 264 17.82 1.26 -0.19
N ARG A 265 16.75 1.91 0.31
CA ARG A 265 16.69 2.62 1.59
C ARG A 265 16.08 1.81 2.74
N GLY A 266 15.90 0.50 2.55
CA GLY A 266 15.53 -0.42 3.62
C GLY A 266 14.02 -0.57 3.86
N VAL A 267 13.19 -0.27 2.87
CA VAL A 267 11.74 -0.52 2.90
C VAL A 267 11.43 -1.94 2.48
N ASP A 268 10.51 -2.60 3.19
CA ASP A 268 10.12 -4.00 2.97
C ASP A 268 8.76 -4.14 2.27
N LEU A 269 7.81 -3.22 2.53
CA LEU A 269 6.46 -3.25 1.97
C LEU A 269 6.10 -1.95 1.27
N PHE A 270 5.33 -2.07 0.20
CA PHE A 270 4.82 -0.97 -0.60
C PHE A 270 3.36 -1.21 -0.97
N ASP A 271 2.62 -0.13 -1.19
CA ASP A 271 1.32 -0.13 -1.85
C ASP A 271 1.18 1.10 -2.74
N CYS A 272 0.41 1.01 -3.77
CA CYS A 272 -0.05 2.17 -4.53
C CYS A 272 -1.26 1.80 -5.39
N VAL A 273 -2.19 2.73 -5.56
CA VAL A 273 -3.29 2.58 -6.53
C VAL A 273 -2.85 2.78 -7.97
N MET A 274 -1.62 3.26 -8.18
CA MET A 274 -1.09 3.65 -9.49
C MET A 274 -1.15 2.51 -10.52
N PRO A 275 -0.75 1.25 -10.23
CA PRO A 275 -0.81 0.16 -11.20
C PRO A 275 -2.20 -0.01 -11.79
N SER A 276 -3.23 -0.08 -10.96
CA SER A 276 -4.61 -0.24 -11.42
C SER A 276 -5.23 1.06 -11.94
N ARG A 277 -4.91 2.21 -11.35
CA ARG A 277 -5.42 3.51 -11.80
C ARG A 277 -4.88 3.87 -13.18
N ASN A 278 -3.57 3.80 -13.38
CA ASN A 278 -2.94 4.14 -14.65
C ASN A 278 -3.34 3.16 -15.76
N ALA A 279 -3.44 1.86 -15.46
CA ALA A 279 -3.91 0.86 -16.39
C ALA A 279 -5.31 1.17 -16.96
N ARG A 280 -6.24 1.64 -16.12
CA ARG A 280 -7.59 2.02 -16.57
C ARG A 280 -7.60 3.24 -17.51
N HIS A 281 -6.50 3.97 -17.59
CA HIS A 281 -6.27 5.07 -18.51
C HIS A 281 -5.28 4.72 -19.64
N GLY A 282 -5.06 3.42 -19.87
CA GLY A 282 -4.24 2.91 -20.96
C GLY A 282 -2.73 2.98 -20.74
N HIS A 283 -2.26 3.12 -19.50
CA HIS A 283 -0.82 3.11 -19.19
C HIS A 283 -0.38 1.73 -18.71
N ALA A 284 0.49 1.07 -19.47
CA ALA A 284 1.11 -0.21 -19.15
C ALA A 284 2.56 0.01 -18.68
N PHE A 285 2.93 -0.56 -17.54
CA PHE A 285 4.30 -0.56 -17.04
C PHE A 285 5.08 -1.74 -17.63
N THR A 286 6.29 -1.47 -18.10
CA THR A 286 7.18 -2.47 -18.70
C THR A 286 8.62 -2.25 -18.23
N TRP A 287 9.51 -3.19 -18.48
CA TRP A 287 10.94 -3.04 -18.15
C TRP A 287 11.62 -1.88 -18.88
N GLU A 288 11.09 -1.47 -20.04
CA GLU A 288 11.61 -0.33 -20.79
C GLU A 288 11.03 1.02 -20.32
N GLY A 289 9.92 1.00 -19.55
CA GLY A 289 9.22 2.20 -19.11
C GLY A 289 7.70 2.09 -19.22
N CYS A 290 7.01 3.20 -19.06
CA CYS A 290 5.54 3.26 -19.08
C CYS A 290 5.02 3.61 -20.48
N ARG A 291 4.28 2.69 -21.11
CA ARG A 291 3.63 2.85 -22.42
C ARG A 291 2.24 3.48 -22.28
N ASN A 292 1.92 4.43 -23.16
CA ASN A 292 0.54 4.93 -23.27
C ASN A 292 -0.15 4.27 -24.46
N LEU A 293 -0.95 3.25 -24.21
CA LEU A 293 -1.67 2.45 -25.21
C LEU A 293 -2.73 3.24 -26.00
N MET A 294 -3.04 4.48 -25.61
CA MET A 294 -3.92 5.37 -26.38
C MET A 294 -3.24 5.95 -27.62
N ASN A 295 -1.91 5.85 -27.71
CA ASN A 295 -1.13 6.40 -28.82
C ASN A 295 -1.37 5.62 -30.12
N LYS A 296 -1.53 6.33 -31.23
CA LYS A 296 -1.79 5.76 -32.58
C LYS A 296 -0.69 4.79 -33.03
N LYS A 297 0.53 4.93 -32.55
CA LYS A 297 1.65 4.03 -32.92
C LYS A 297 1.38 2.55 -32.62
N TYR A 298 0.42 2.24 -31.73
CA TYR A 298 0.04 0.87 -31.36
C TYR A 298 -1.10 0.28 -32.19
N GLU A 299 -1.66 1.01 -33.16
CA GLU A 299 -2.79 0.56 -33.98
C GLU A 299 -2.52 -0.73 -34.76
N LEU A 300 -1.27 -0.92 -35.21
CA LEU A 300 -0.81 -2.10 -35.96
C LEU A 300 0.33 -2.85 -35.23
N ASP A 301 0.52 -2.61 -33.95
CA ASP A 301 1.61 -3.21 -33.19
C ASP A 301 1.24 -4.61 -32.67
N GLU A 302 1.78 -5.65 -33.31
CA GLU A 302 1.50 -7.06 -33.00
C GLU A 302 2.26 -7.58 -31.76
N ALA A 303 3.18 -6.79 -31.18
CA ALA A 303 3.94 -7.19 -30.00
C ALA A 303 3.06 -7.23 -28.75
N PRO A 304 3.40 -8.01 -27.72
CA PRO A 304 2.77 -7.98 -26.42
C PRO A 304 3.05 -6.65 -25.69
N LEU A 305 2.37 -6.39 -24.56
CA LEU A 305 2.59 -5.17 -23.79
C LEU A 305 4.07 -5.02 -23.39
N ASP A 306 4.67 -6.11 -22.98
CA ASP A 306 6.10 -6.24 -22.65
C ASP A 306 6.61 -7.57 -23.15
N GLU A 307 7.70 -7.58 -23.92
CA GLU A 307 8.19 -8.76 -24.64
C GLU A 307 8.77 -9.82 -23.70
N ASP A 308 9.34 -9.40 -22.55
CA ASP A 308 9.91 -10.30 -21.55
C ASP A 308 8.87 -10.74 -20.49
N CYS A 309 7.64 -10.24 -20.58
CA CYS A 309 6.61 -10.48 -19.57
C CYS A 309 5.89 -11.83 -19.78
N GLN A 310 5.84 -12.63 -18.70
CA GLN A 310 5.16 -13.94 -18.70
C GLN A 310 3.70 -13.87 -18.19
N CYS A 311 3.13 -12.68 -18.03
CA CYS A 311 1.75 -12.58 -17.55
C CYS A 311 0.75 -13.17 -18.55
N PRO A 312 -0.43 -13.63 -18.08
CA PRO A 312 -1.46 -14.21 -18.96
C PRO A 312 -1.91 -13.29 -20.11
N VAL A 313 -1.72 -11.97 -19.96
CA VAL A 313 -2.09 -10.98 -20.98
C VAL A 313 -1.05 -10.94 -22.08
N CYS A 314 0.23 -10.78 -21.75
CA CYS A 314 1.32 -10.72 -22.73
C CYS A 314 1.46 -12.02 -23.52
N GLN A 315 1.09 -13.17 -22.93
CA GLN A 315 1.13 -14.46 -23.61
C GLN A 315 0.02 -14.65 -24.68
N LYS A 316 -0.98 -13.77 -24.73
CA LYS A 316 -2.17 -13.99 -25.58
C LYS A 316 -2.60 -12.77 -26.40
N PHE A 317 -2.27 -11.57 -25.98
CA PHE A 317 -2.83 -10.35 -26.54
C PHE A 317 -1.74 -9.39 -27.01
N THR A 318 -2.00 -8.73 -28.15
CA THR A 318 -1.12 -7.74 -28.77
C THR A 318 -1.45 -6.32 -28.28
N ARG A 319 -0.48 -5.41 -28.43
CA ARG A 319 -0.69 -3.96 -28.19
C ARG A 319 -1.80 -3.42 -29.10
N ALA A 320 -1.85 -3.86 -30.36
CA ALA A 320 -2.89 -3.46 -31.31
C ALA A 320 -4.30 -3.83 -30.82
N TYR A 321 -4.48 -5.06 -30.34
CA TYR A 321 -5.78 -5.49 -29.83
C TYR A 321 -6.21 -4.68 -28.59
N ILE A 322 -5.32 -4.48 -27.63
CA ILE A 322 -5.62 -3.73 -26.41
C ILE A 322 -5.86 -2.24 -26.73
N HIS A 323 -5.08 -1.66 -27.66
CA HIS A 323 -5.32 -0.32 -28.19
C HIS A 323 -6.73 -0.20 -28.82
N HIS A 324 -7.11 -1.16 -29.67
CA HIS A 324 -8.46 -1.21 -30.25
C HIS A 324 -9.54 -1.23 -29.18
N LEU A 325 -9.41 -2.08 -28.15
CA LEU A 325 -10.37 -2.16 -27.06
C LEU A 325 -10.53 -0.84 -26.30
N PHE A 326 -9.44 -0.12 -26.05
CA PHE A 326 -9.50 1.22 -25.45
C PHE A 326 -10.23 2.21 -26.36
N LYS A 327 -9.96 2.19 -27.67
CA LYS A 327 -10.67 3.07 -28.64
C LYS A 327 -12.16 2.74 -28.76
N ALA A 328 -12.51 1.47 -28.64
CA ALA A 328 -13.89 1.00 -28.64
C ALA A 328 -14.63 1.25 -27.30
N GLY A 329 -13.92 1.63 -26.23
CA GLY A 329 -14.51 1.81 -24.91
C GLY A 329 -14.86 0.51 -24.18
N GLU A 330 -14.26 -0.61 -24.59
CA GLU A 330 -14.50 -1.93 -24.02
C GLU A 330 -13.85 -2.05 -22.62
N MET A 331 -14.62 -2.52 -21.63
CA MET A 331 -14.13 -2.73 -20.27
C MET A 331 -12.98 -3.74 -20.21
N LEU A 332 -12.91 -4.66 -21.17
CA LEU A 332 -11.83 -5.65 -21.25
C LEU A 332 -10.45 -4.99 -21.39
N ALA A 333 -10.34 -3.84 -22.05
CA ALA A 333 -9.10 -3.08 -22.14
C ALA A 333 -8.52 -2.76 -20.75
N MET A 334 -9.39 -2.25 -19.86
CA MET A 334 -8.98 -1.91 -18.49
C MET A 334 -8.57 -3.16 -17.72
N ARG A 335 -9.36 -4.26 -17.80
CA ARG A 335 -9.07 -5.51 -17.12
C ARG A 335 -7.70 -6.07 -17.52
N LEU A 336 -7.45 -6.21 -18.82
CA LEU A 336 -6.21 -6.75 -19.35
C LEU A 336 -5.00 -5.90 -18.90
N THR A 337 -5.10 -4.59 -19.05
CA THR A 337 -4.00 -3.69 -18.66
C THR A 337 -3.77 -3.69 -17.14
N VAL A 338 -4.85 -3.78 -16.32
CA VAL A 338 -4.70 -3.90 -14.85
C VAL A 338 -4.03 -5.22 -14.48
N MET A 339 -4.44 -6.33 -15.06
CA MET A 339 -3.81 -7.64 -14.82
C MET A 339 -2.33 -7.61 -15.17
N HIS A 340 -1.96 -7.07 -16.32
CA HIS A 340 -0.55 -6.91 -16.70
C HIS A 340 0.24 -6.06 -15.69
N ASN A 341 -0.28 -4.88 -15.32
CA ASN A 341 0.44 -3.99 -14.40
C ASN A 341 0.61 -4.60 -13.00
N LEU A 342 -0.39 -5.33 -12.50
CA LEU A 342 -0.28 -5.99 -11.20
C LEU A 342 0.75 -7.13 -11.25
N TYR A 343 0.75 -7.92 -12.32
CA TYR A 343 1.77 -8.93 -12.55
C TYR A 343 3.16 -8.30 -12.60
N PHE A 344 3.32 -7.23 -13.37
CA PHE A 344 4.58 -6.51 -13.51
C PHE A 344 5.12 -6.05 -12.14
N TYR A 345 4.28 -5.45 -11.29
CA TYR A 345 4.70 -5.00 -9.97
C TYR A 345 5.07 -6.16 -9.04
N ASN A 346 4.31 -7.24 -9.06
CA ASN A 346 4.62 -8.41 -8.25
C ASN A 346 5.90 -9.12 -8.73
N HIS A 347 6.08 -9.22 -10.05
CA HIS A 347 7.28 -9.79 -10.67
C HIS A 347 8.53 -8.91 -10.43
N LEU A 348 8.40 -7.59 -10.50
CA LEU A 348 9.47 -6.67 -10.09
C LEU A 348 9.95 -6.98 -8.66
N MET A 349 9.02 -7.26 -7.74
CA MET A 349 9.40 -7.65 -6.38
C MET A 349 10.09 -9.01 -6.32
N GLU A 350 9.76 -9.95 -7.20
CA GLU A 350 10.48 -11.23 -7.31
C GLU A 350 11.91 -11.03 -7.77
N GLU A 351 12.11 -10.24 -8.82
CA GLU A 351 13.45 -9.91 -9.34
C GLU A 351 14.30 -9.15 -8.30
N ILE A 352 13.70 -8.21 -7.55
CA ILE A 352 14.36 -7.52 -6.44
C ILE A 352 14.83 -8.53 -5.38
N ARG A 353 13.96 -9.47 -4.96
CA ARG A 353 14.32 -10.49 -3.97
C ARG A 353 15.44 -11.40 -4.48
N GLN A 354 15.35 -11.82 -5.75
CA GLN A 354 16.41 -12.61 -6.37
C GLN A 354 17.74 -11.85 -6.41
N ALA A 355 17.75 -10.58 -6.82
CA ALA A 355 18.94 -9.75 -6.82
C ALA A 355 19.56 -9.60 -5.43
N LEU A 356 18.73 -9.46 -4.38
CA LEU A 356 19.17 -9.44 -2.99
C LEU A 356 19.74 -10.80 -2.55
N ASP A 357 19.09 -11.91 -2.90
CA ASP A 357 19.56 -13.27 -2.58
C ASP A 357 20.92 -13.57 -3.26
N GLU A 358 21.16 -13.04 -4.44
CA GLU A 358 22.40 -13.13 -5.18
C GLU A 358 23.49 -12.12 -4.71
N GLY A 359 23.12 -11.04 -4.03
CA GLY A 359 24.05 -9.98 -3.56
C GLY A 359 24.45 -9.03 -4.68
N ARG A 360 23.55 -8.76 -5.63
CA ARG A 360 23.73 -7.84 -6.76
C ARG A 360 22.67 -6.74 -6.85
N TYR A 361 22.00 -6.46 -5.74
CA TYR A 361 20.88 -5.54 -5.75
C TYR A 361 21.27 -4.12 -6.17
N GLU A 362 22.43 -3.64 -5.72
CA GLU A 362 22.89 -2.29 -6.11
C GLU A 362 23.09 -2.17 -7.63
N SER A 363 23.70 -3.18 -8.29
CA SER A 363 23.85 -3.18 -9.74
C SER A 363 22.52 -3.32 -10.47
N PHE A 364 21.60 -4.16 -9.96
CA PHE A 364 20.24 -4.30 -10.49
C PHE A 364 19.47 -2.97 -10.43
N CYS A 365 19.56 -2.27 -9.31
CA CYS A 365 18.92 -0.97 -9.15
C CYS A 365 19.46 0.06 -10.15
N GLN A 366 20.81 0.15 -10.30
CA GLN A 366 21.44 1.07 -11.24
C GLN A 366 21.07 0.78 -12.71
N GLU A 367 20.96 -0.50 -13.08
CA GLU A 367 20.61 -0.93 -14.42
C GLU A 367 19.16 -0.53 -14.80
N HIS A 368 18.21 -0.67 -13.87
CA HIS A 368 16.79 -0.58 -14.20
C HIS A 368 16.12 0.74 -13.78
N VAL A 369 16.64 1.48 -12.79
CA VAL A 369 15.95 2.63 -12.20
C VAL A 369 15.60 3.73 -13.21
N GLU A 370 16.50 4.00 -14.16
CA GLU A 370 16.28 5.02 -15.18
C GLU A 370 15.20 4.59 -16.18
N ALA A 371 15.28 3.35 -16.69
CA ALA A 371 14.30 2.81 -17.62
C ALA A 371 12.90 2.79 -17.00
N LEU A 372 12.78 2.28 -15.78
CA LEU A 372 11.51 2.18 -15.03
C LEU A 372 10.92 3.53 -14.63
N GLY A 373 11.68 4.61 -14.71
CA GLY A 373 11.21 5.99 -14.51
C GLY A 373 10.69 6.68 -15.79
N ARG A 374 10.91 6.10 -16.96
CA ARG A 374 10.60 6.73 -18.27
C ARG A 374 9.13 6.56 -18.68
N ARG A 375 8.68 7.47 -19.55
CA ARG A 375 7.50 7.29 -20.42
C ARG A 375 7.96 7.09 -21.85
N ILE A 376 7.43 6.08 -22.54
CA ILE A 376 7.84 5.65 -23.90
C ILE A 376 6.66 5.55 -24.88
#